data_81a539f34fd285f129dd7e435db9c055
#
_entry.id   81a539f34fd285f129dd7e435db9c055
#
_cell.length_a   1.000
_cell.length_b   1.000
_cell.length_c   1.000
_cell.angle_alpha   90.00
_cell.angle_beta   90.00
_cell.angle_gamma   90.00
#
_symmetry.space_group_name_H-M   'P 1'
#
loop_
_entity.id
_entity.type
_entity.pdbx_description
1 polymer ?
#
loop_
_entity_poly.entity_id
_entity_poly.type
_entity_poly.pdbx_seq_one_letter_code
_entity_poly.pdbx_strand_id
1 'polypeptide(L)'
;MKQIKILENEYWWGVNAGRGYKMPFDANTDISFSMGDNPEGGDQYAPLLLSSKGRYVWSEKPFTTTFKDGVLTVDTEYDVEFVEGCETLKGAYLDAMKKHFPFNGKTPDKLFFTAPQYNTWMELGTGQTTEGILTYAKSIIDNGLGAGVLMIDGGWQEQYGFYFTNARKIPDLKYLTDELHKMGFKVMVWVSPIVGSAGHEYKQIRDRGYLIRNAEGKIAIRQWWSGYSAVLDLTNPETVAWVRGEYKKLIEEFGVDGFKLDAGDQGFYRDDDKLYQPMLAREHTYVFNELGAPYPFNEYRAAYKFGGREIVARLHDKHHSWGEKLGINSLIPNTIAQGLLGYAYCCPDMVGGGQIDTKSEVGIAGAIDEELFIRWTQANALMGMMQLSIGPWRILSKESWEIVKKYIHLHREYGEKFWALAQNASKTGEPIVRSMEYQFPGNGYETIVDQFVLGDDIIVAPVVKKGQFEREVHLPEGRWLSDEGVEYDGNTVITEKVPLDRLCYYKKVK
;
A
#
# COMPACT_ATOMS: atom_id res chain seq x y z
N MET A 1 -2.97 -30.98 -1.20
CA MET A 1 -4.37 -30.45 -1.22
C MET A 1 -5.02 -30.67 0.13
N LYS A 2 -5.60 -29.63 0.74
CA LYS A 2 -6.39 -29.66 1.99
C LYS A 2 -7.77 -29.07 1.74
N GLN A 3 -8.83 -29.74 2.21
CA GLN A 3 -10.21 -29.28 2.11
C GLN A 3 -10.75 -28.94 3.50
N ILE A 4 -11.40 -27.79 3.61
CA ILE A 4 -11.96 -27.26 4.86
C ILE A 4 -13.41 -26.88 4.58
N LYS A 5 -14.35 -27.49 5.31
CA LYS A 5 -15.75 -27.10 5.23
C LYS A 5 -15.93 -25.71 5.82
N ILE A 6 -16.54 -24.82 5.08
CA ILE A 6 -16.93 -23.50 5.57
C ILE A 6 -18.14 -23.69 6.49
N LEU A 7 -18.08 -23.08 7.68
CA LEU A 7 -19.15 -23.16 8.67
C LEU A 7 -20.29 -22.21 8.31
N GLU A 8 -21.43 -22.39 8.94
CA GLU A 8 -22.56 -21.48 8.81
C GLU A 8 -22.17 -20.06 9.33
N ASN A 9 -22.46 -19.02 8.53
CA ASN A 9 -22.09 -17.64 8.81
C ASN A 9 -20.57 -17.46 9.09
N GLU A 10 -19.75 -18.17 8.37
CA GLU A 10 -18.30 -18.02 8.40
C GLU A 10 -17.82 -17.28 7.17
N TYR A 11 -16.94 -16.33 7.40
CA TYR A 11 -16.36 -15.44 6.39
C TYR A 11 -14.82 -15.49 6.46
N TRP A 12 -14.17 -15.43 5.31
CA TRP A 12 -12.73 -15.60 5.16
C TRP A 12 -12.08 -14.42 4.45
N TRP A 13 -10.88 -14.05 4.90
CA TRP A 13 -10.02 -13.02 4.30
C TRP A 13 -8.60 -13.57 4.14
N GLY A 14 -7.82 -12.99 3.19
CA GLY A 14 -6.38 -13.26 3.14
C GLY A 14 -5.79 -13.42 1.75
N VAL A 15 -4.60 -13.96 1.70
CA VAL A 15 -3.77 -14.28 0.54
C VAL A 15 -3.22 -13.04 -0.17
N ASN A 16 -4.06 -12.07 -0.57
CA ASN A 16 -3.66 -10.96 -1.43
C ASN A 16 -4.48 -9.70 -1.09
N ALA A 17 -3.80 -8.62 -0.71
CA ALA A 17 -4.42 -7.34 -0.38
C ALA A 17 -5.19 -6.72 -1.56
N GLY A 18 -4.67 -6.85 -2.79
CA GLY A 18 -5.31 -6.32 -4.00
C GLY A 18 -6.64 -6.98 -4.36
N ARG A 19 -6.97 -8.11 -3.73
CA ARG A 19 -8.27 -8.77 -3.86
C ARG A 19 -9.24 -8.45 -2.72
N GLY A 20 -8.89 -7.57 -1.81
CA GLY A 20 -9.75 -7.14 -0.69
C GLY A 20 -11.15 -6.74 -1.14
N TYR A 21 -11.29 -6.10 -2.30
CA TYR A 21 -12.59 -5.71 -2.87
C TYR A 21 -13.56 -6.88 -3.16
N LYS A 22 -13.07 -8.13 -3.15
CA LYS A 22 -13.87 -9.36 -3.27
C LYS A 22 -14.12 -10.04 -1.92
N MET A 23 -13.48 -9.58 -0.87
CA MET A 23 -13.60 -10.15 0.48
C MET A 23 -14.75 -9.49 1.24
N PRO A 24 -15.34 -10.22 2.18
CA PRO A 24 -14.99 -11.58 2.61
C PRO A 24 -15.53 -12.67 1.69
N PHE A 25 -14.92 -13.85 1.76
CA PHE A 25 -15.38 -15.08 1.09
C PHE A 25 -16.22 -15.92 2.06
N ASP A 26 -17.32 -16.50 1.57
CA ASP A 26 -18.24 -17.31 2.34
C ASP A 26 -18.57 -18.65 1.66
N ALA A 27 -19.53 -19.38 2.20
CA ALA A 27 -19.98 -20.67 1.65
C ALA A 27 -20.62 -20.57 0.25
N ASN A 28 -21.07 -19.38 -0.17
CA ASN A 28 -21.68 -19.14 -1.49
C ASN A 28 -20.65 -18.64 -2.52
N THR A 29 -19.44 -18.37 -2.10
CA THR A 29 -18.38 -17.86 -2.98
C THR A 29 -17.91 -18.94 -3.94
N ASP A 30 -17.83 -18.62 -5.24
CA ASP A 30 -17.21 -19.46 -6.28
C ASP A 30 -16.05 -18.69 -6.91
N ILE A 31 -14.83 -18.94 -6.42
CA ILE A 31 -13.61 -18.29 -6.89
C ILE A 31 -12.41 -19.20 -6.71
N SER A 32 -11.50 -19.16 -7.69
CA SER A 32 -10.18 -19.81 -7.58
C SER A 32 -9.09 -18.83 -7.99
N PHE A 33 -8.02 -18.78 -7.23
CA PHE A 33 -6.85 -17.95 -7.53
C PHE A 33 -5.58 -18.46 -6.87
N SER A 34 -4.45 -18.28 -7.51
CA SER A 34 -3.14 -18.52 -6.92
C SER A 34 -2.63 -17.24 -6.24
N MET A 35 -1.65 -17.40 -5.35
CA MET A 35 -1.02 -16.25 -4.71
C MET A 35 -0.31 -15.31 -5.68
N GLY A 36 0.00 -15.76 -6.86
CA GLY A 36 0.65 -14.98 -7.89
C GLY A 36 -0.29 -14.27 -8.86
N ASP A 37 -1.57 -14.59 -8.80
CA ASP A 37 -2.54 -14.05 -9.73
C ASP A 37 -3.02 -12.67 -9.27
N ASN A 38 -2.20 -11.67 -9.53
CA ASN A 38 -2.64 -10.28 -9.48
C ASN A 38 -2.46 -9.66 -10.86
N PRO A 39 -3.51 -9.67 -11.69
CA PRO A 39 -3.46 -9.12 -13.04
C PRO A 39 -3.32 -7.59 -13.07
N GLU A 40 -3.51 -6.91 -11.93
CA GLU A 40 -3.41 -5.46 -11.81
C GLU A 40 -2.02 -4.97 -11.39
N GLY A 41 -1.09 -5.87 -11.13
CA GLY A 41 0.24 -5.56 -10.63
C GLY A 41 0.46 -6.01 -9.17
N GLY A 42 1.61 -5.68 -8.61
CA GLY A 42 2.00 -6.15 -7.30
C GLY A 42 1.27 -5.47 -6.15
N ASP A 43 0.93 -6.27 -5.17
CA ASP A 43 0.43 -5.85 -3.88
C ASP A 43 1.13 -6.65 -2.78
N GLN A 44 0.57 -6.66 -1.60
CA GLN A 44 1.06 -7.44 -0.47
C GLN A 44 0.39 -8.80 -0.44
N TYR A 45 1.22 -9.82 -0.21
CA TYR A 45 0.82 -11.23 -0.19
C TYR A 45 1.32 -11.93 1.06
N ALA A 46 0.55 -12.89 1.53
CA ALA A 46 1.01 -13.89 2.50
C ALA A 46 0.22 -15.20 2.33
N PRO A 47 0.83 -16.37 2.56
CA PRO A 47 0.13 -17.65 2.53
C PRO A 47 -0.72 -17.86 3.80
N LEU A 48 -1.62 -16.91 4.04
CA LEU A 48 -2.47 -16.79 5.21
C LEU A 48 -3.92 -16.56 4.81
N LEU A 49 -4.84 -17.34 5.36
CA LEU A 49 -6.29 -17.13 5.32
C LEU A 49 -6.81 -17.10 6.75
N LEU A 50 -7.66 -16.14 7.06
CA LEU A 50 -8.22 -15.88 8.39
C LEU A 50 -9.75 -15.92 8.34
N SER A 51 -10.38 -16.50 9.36
CA SER A 51 -11.82 -16.69 9.45
C SER A 51 -12.46 -15.89 10.58
N SER A 52 -13.69 -15.42 10.37
CA SER A 52 -14.53 -14.80 11.41
C SER A 52 -14.82 -15.75 12.59
N LYS A 53 -14.69 -17.07 12.40
CA LYS A 53 -14.89 -18.09 13.45
C LYS A 53 -13.59 -18.49 14.17
N GLY A 54 -12.56 -17.65 14.14
CA GLY A 54 -11.31 -17.90 14.85
C GLY A 54 -10.52 -19.09 14.31
N ARG A 55 -10.59 -19.31 13.00
CA ARG A 55 -9.80 -20.35 12.30
C ARG A 55 -8.84 -19.68 11.34
N TYR A 56 -7.70 -20.31 11.06
CA TYR A 56 -6.83 -19.83 10.00
C TYR A 56 -6.07 -20.96 9.30
N VAL A 57 -5.62 -20.65 8.09
CA VAL A 57 -4.74 -21.49 7.28
C VAL A 57 -3.42 -20.76 7.09
N TRP A 58 -2.32 -21.46 7.27
CA TRP A 58 -0.98 -20.99 6.99
C TRP A 58 -0.17 -22.02 6.21
N SER A 59 0.73 -21.56 5.37
CA SER A 59 1.81 -22.38 4.79
C SER A 59 3.09 -21.55 4.69
N GLU A 60 4.24 -22.19 4.83
CA GLU A 60 5.53 -21.53 4.57
C GLU A 60 5.73 -21.22 3.09
N LYS A 61 5.00 -21.87 2.22
CA LYS A 61 5.13 -21.79 0.76
C LYS A 61 3.80 -21.37 0.12
N PRO A 62 3.84 -20.83 -1.10
CA PRO A 62 2.64 -20.44 -1.81
C PRO A 62 1.66 -21.59 -2.05
N PHE A 63 0.38 -21.24 -2.14
CA PHE A 63 -0.70 -22.16 -2.48
C PHE A 63 -1.72 -21.52 -3.42
N THR A 64 -2.53 -22.36 -4.06
CA THR A 64 -3.75 -21.97 -4.76
C THR A 64 -4.93 -22.13 -3.82
N THR A 65 -5.84 -21.15 -3.84
CA THR A 65 -7.06 -21.10 -3.02
C THR A 65 -8.27 -21.26 -3.91
N THR A 66 -9.20 -22.14 -3.54
CA THR A 66 -10.51 -22.26 -4.19
C THR A 66 -11.61 -22.28 -3.14
N PHE A 67 -12.55 -21.36 -3.27
CA PHE A 67 -13.83 -21.36 -2.56
C PHE A 67 -14.88 -21.88 -3.53
N LYS A 68 -15.56 -22.97 -3.20
CA LYS A 68 -16.60 -23.55 -4.04
C LYS A 68 -17.48 -24.51 -3.25
N ASP A 69 -18.79 -24.45 -3.49
CA ASP A 69 -19.78 -25.38 -2.91
C ASP A 69 -19.66 -25.53 -1.38
N GLY A 70 -19.39 -24.41 -0.67
CA GLY A 70 -19.21 -24.41 0.79
C GLY A 70 -17.90 -25.03 1.28
N VAL A 71 -16.92 -25.21 0.40
CA VAL A 71 -15.62 -25.79 0.73
C VAL A 71 -14.50 -24.83 0.34
N LEU A 72 -13.59 -24.58 1.28
CA LEU A 72 -12.29 -23.96 1.02
C LEU A 72 -11.29 -25.07 0.70
N THR A 73 -10.72 -25.04 -0.50
CA THR A 73 -9.63 -25.92 -0.92
C THR A 73 -8.32 -25.14 -0.98
N VAL A 74 -7.30 -25.64 -0.30
CA VAL A 74 -5.93 -25.14 -0.35
C VAL A 74 -5.08 -26.16 -1.07
N ASP A 75 -4.56 -25.80 -2.25
CA ASP A 75 -3.80 -26.71 -3.10
C ASP A 75 -2.34 -26.27 -3.18
N THR A 76 -1.47 -27.13 -2.68
CA THR A 76 -0.02 -26.99 -2.68
C THR A 76 0.62 -28.36 -2.45
N GLU A 77 1.87 -28.52 -2.85
CA GLU A 77 2.70 -29.69 -2.53
C GLU A 77 3.38 -29.60 -1.15
N TYR A 78 3.29 -28.44 -0.50
CA TYR A 78 3.94 -28.15 0.77
C TYR A 78 2.97 -28.37 1.95
N ASP A 79 3.52 -28.33 3.16
CA ASP A 79 2.74 -28.47 4.39
C ASP A 79 1.80 -27.28 4.59
N VAL A 80 0.58 -27.59 5.02
CA VAL A 80 -0.47 -26.62 5.32
C VAL A 80 -0.91 -26.79 6.77
N GLU A 81 -0.66 -25.78 7.58
CA GLU A 81 -1.19 -25.67 8.94
C GLU A 81 -2.65 -25.21 8.87
N PHE A 82 -3.52 -25.84 9.62
CA PHE A 82 -4.89 -25.41 9.86
C PHE A 82 -5.12 -25.33 11.36
N VAL A 83 -5.45 -24.13 11.83
CA VAL A 83 -5.64 -23.84 13.26
C VAL A 83 -7.10 -23.48 13.50
N GLU A 84 -7.63 -23.96 14.62
CA GLU A 84 -8.98 -23.69 15.10
C GLU A 84 -8.93 -23.27 16.59
N GLY A 85 -10.01 -22.69 17.08
CA GLY A 85 -10.16 -22.38 18.51
C GLY A 85 -9.68 -20.99 18.94
N CYS A 86 -9.38 -20.09 17.98
CA CYS A 86 -9.04 -18.69 18.30
C CYS A 86 -10.28 -17.78 18.50
N GLU A 87 -11.48 -18.35 18.47
CA GLU A 87 -12.80 -17.77 18.75
C GLU A 87 -13.25 -16.69 17.73
N THR A 88 -12.42 -15.73 17.39
CA THR A 88 -12.77 -14.56 16.54
C THR A 88 -11.74 -14.31 15.43
N LEU A 89 -12.08 -13.47 14.46
CA LEU A 89 -11.15 -12.98 13.45
C LEU A 89 -9.90 -12.35 14.08
N LYS A 90 -10.09 -11.52 15.11
CA LYS A 90 -8.99 -10.90 15.86
C LYS A 90 -8.12 -11.94 16.55
N GLY A 91 -8.72 -12.94 17.17
CA GLY A 91 -7.99 -14.04 17.82
C GLY A 91 -7.14 -14.83 16.84
N ALA A 92 -7.71 -15.24 15.69
CA ALA A 92 -7.01 -15.92 14.62
C ALA A 92 -5.84 -15.08 14.07
N TYR A 93 -6.09 -13.79 13.82
CA TYR A 93 -5.07 -12.86 13.35
C TYR A 93 -3.89 -12.75 14.33
N LEU A 94 -4.15 -12.49 15.61
CA LEU A 94 -3.09 -12.29 16.60
C LEU A 94 -2.28 -13.57 16.84
N ASP A 95 -2.91 -14.74 16.81
CA ASP A 95 -2.20 -16.02 16.92
C ASP A 95 -1.29 -16.26 15.69
N ALA A 96 -1.81 -16.03 14.48
CA ALA A 96 -1.05 -16.13 13.25
C ALA A 96 0.13 -15.14 13.21
N MET A 97 -0.08 -13.88 13.63
CA MET A 97 0.98 -12.87 13.69
C MET A 97 2.09 -13.28 14.65
N LYS A 98 1.71 -13.73 15.84
CA LYS A 98 2.69 -14.16 16.85
C LYS A 98 3.55 -15.34 16.36
N LYS A 99 2.98 -16.25 15.59
CA LYS A 99 3.68 -17.44 15.11
C LYS A 99 4.52 -17.21 13.86
N HIS A 100 3.96 -16.48 12.88
CA HIS A 100 4.48 -16.46 11.52
C HIS A 100 5.05 -15.09 11.10
N PHE A 101 4.65 -14.01 11.77
CA PHE A 101 5.07 -12.64 11.45
C PHE A 101 5.49 -11.88 12.72
N PRO A 102 6.53 -12.33 13.43
CA PRO A 102 6.92 -11.69 14.66
C PRO A 102 7.26 -10.22 14.42
N PHE A 103 6.50 -9.34 15.03
CA PHE A 103 6.79 -7.90 15.06
C PHE A 103 8.06 -7.66 15.86
N ASN A 104 8.88 -6.71 15.41
CA ASN A 104 10.23 -6.47 15.92
C ASN A 104 10.39 -5.19 16.74
N GLY A 105 9.29 -4.50 17.08
CA GLY A 105 9.28 -3.25 17.82
C GLY A 105 9.69 -2.02 17.03
N LYS A 106 9.95 -2.16 15.71
CA LYS A 106 10.35 -1.07 14.82
C LYS A 106 9.16 -0.55 14.00
N THR A 107 9.27 0.69 13.56
CA THR A 107 8.29 1.36 12.70
C THR A 107 9.03 2.06 11.56
N PRO A 108 8.36 2.35 10.44
CA PRO A 108 8.79 3.42 9.55
C PRO A 108 8.92 4.75 10.30
N ASP A 109 9.55 5.76 9.67
CA ASP A 109 9.71 7.07 10.32
C ASP A 109 8.37 7.70 10.70
N LYS A 110 8.36 8.42 11.84
CA LYS A 110 7.18 9.13 12.36
C LYS A 110 6.53 10.05 11.34
N LEU A 111 7.32 10.65 10.45
CA LEU A 111 6.85 11.63 9.49
C LEU A 111 5.80 11.06 8.51
N PHE A 112 5.87 9.76 8.20
CA PHE A 112 4.85 9.09 7.37
C PHE A 112 3.44 9.13 7.97
N PHE A 113 3.33 9.26 9.28
CA PHE A 113 2.07 9.26 10.02
C PHE A 113 1.60 10.66 10.38
N THR A 114 2.53 11.61 10.55
CA THR A 114 2.23 12.96 11.07
C THR A 114 2.13 14.03 10.01
N ALA A 115 2.47 13.72 8.77
CA ALA A 115 2.36 14.62 7.62
C ALA A 115 1.94 13.86 6.36
N PRO A 116 1.29 14.51 5.40
CA PRO A 116 1.06 13.90 4.09
C PRO A 116 2.38 13.56 3.40
N GLN A 117 2.35 12.52 2.59
CA GLN A 117 3.40 12.18 1.65
C GLN A 117 3.09 12.86 0.31
N TYR A 118 4.13 13.23 -0.41
CA TYR A 118 4.02 13.84 -1.73
C TYR A 118 4.83 13.03 -2.73
N ASN A 119 4.26 12.76 -3.88
CA ASN A 119 4.88 11.99 -4.94
C ASN A 119 4.86 12.80 -6.24
N THR A 120 5.92 12.79 -6.99
CA THR A 120 6.02 13.60 -8.21
C THR A 120 5.42 12.94 -9.45
N TRP A 121 4.94 11.67 -9.35
CA TRP A 121 4.50 10.90 -10.53
C TRP A 121 3.38 11.57 -11.32
N MET A 122 2.26 11.89 -10.67
CA MET A 122 1.10 12.46 -11.36
C MET A 122 1.30 13.94 -11.76
N GLU A 123 2.15 14.66 -11.02
CA GLU A 123 2.43 16.07 -11.32
C GLU A 123 3.40 16.23 -12.49
N LEU A 124 4.44 15.38 -12.57
CA LEU A 124 5.54 15.52 -13.51
C LEU A 124 5.70 14.36 -14.50
N GLY A 125 5.10 13.21 -14.22
CA GLY A 125 5.27 11.99 -15.00
C GLY A 125 6.74 11.58 -15.11
N THR A 126 7.18 11.28 -16.34
CA THR A 126 8.61 11.02 -16.63
C THR A 126 9.42 12.30 -16.83
N GLY A 127 8.80 13.47 -16.75
CA GLY A 127 9.41 14.78 -16.92
C GLY A 127 10.10 15.36 -15.67
N GLN A 128 10.61 14.50 -14.79
CA GLN A 128 11.30 14.87 -13.55
C GLN A 128 12.47 15.79 -13.82
N THR A 129 12.36 17.09 -13.50
CA THR A 129 13.45 18.08 -13.61
C THR A 129 13.65 18.76 -12.28
N THR A 130 14.86 19.29 -12.03
CA THR A 130 15.16 20.07 -10.81
C THR A 130 14.14 21.19 -10.63
N GLU A 131 13.88 21.97 -11.67
CA GLU A 131 12.93 23.09 -11.64
C GLU A 131 11.50 22.65 -11.36
N GLY A 132 11.02 21.59 -12.06
CA GLY A 132 9.67 21.05 -11.86
C GLY A 132 9.46 20.53 -10.45
N ILE A 133 10.42 19.78 -9.90
CA ILE A 133 10.34 19.25 -8.55
C ILE A 133 10.33 20.37 -7.50
N LEU A 134 11.22 21.35 -7.61
CA LEU A 134 11.26 22.51 -6.70
C LEU A 134 10.00 23.37 -6.80
N THR A 135 9.44 23.55 -8.01
CA THR A 135 8.18 24.25 -8.22
C THR A 135 7.02 23.53 -7.53
N TYR A 136 6.94 22.21 -7.68
CA TYR A 136 5.92 21.41 -7.00
C TYR A 136 6.07 21.49 -5.47
N ALA A 137 7.27 21.28 -4.95
CA ALA A 137 7.55 21.40 -3.52
C ALA A 137 7.19 22.77 -2.94
N LYS A 138 7.57 23.87 -3.64
CA LYS A 138 7.19 25.22 -3.25
C LYS A 138 5.68 25.42 -3.27
N SER A 139 4.99 24.91 -4.29
CA SER A 139 3.53 25.01 -4.39
C SER A 139 2.81 24.31 -3.23
N ILE A 140 3.32 23.17 -2.75
CA ILE A 140 2.81 22.48 -1.55
C ILE A 140 2.85 23.42 -0.34
N ILE A 141 3.99 24.09 -0.10
CA ILE A 141 4.17 25.02 1.01
C ILE A 141 3.26 26.26 0.85
N ASP A 142 3.26 26.87 -0.33
CA ASP A 142 2.49 28.09 -0.63
C ASP A 142 0.97 27.86 -0.46
N ASN A 143 0.48 26.64 -0.69
CA ASN A 143 -0.92 26.28 -0.47
C ASN A 143 -1.23 25.85 0.98
N GLY A 144 -0.25 25.93 1.88
CA GLY A 144 -0.43 25.73 3.32
C GLY A 144 -0.53 24.25 3.76
N LEU A 145 -0.08 23.30 2.94
CA LEU A 145 -0.11 21.89 3.31
C LEU A 145 1.06 21.50 4.21
N GLY A 146 2.17 22.26 4.16
CA GLY A 146 3.38 21.98 4.93
C GLY A 146 4.20 20.82 4.37
N ALA A 147 5.46 20.78 4.75
CA ALA A 147 6.38 19.73 4.33
C ALA A 147 6.04 18.36 4.96
N GLY A 148 6.51 17.32 4.32
CA GLY A 148 6.40 15.92 4.70
C GLY A 148 7.46 15.10 3.97
N VAL A 149 7.15 13.87 3.59
CA VAL A 149 8.00 13.06 2.72
C VAL A 149 7.71 13.40 1.26
N LEU A 150 8.72 13.77 0.49
CA LEU A 150 8.60 13.99 -0.96
C LEU A 150 9.35 12.88 -1.71
N MET A 151 8.62 12.16 -2.56
CA MET A 151 9.13 11.05 -3.37
C MET A 151 9.36 11.53 -4.80
N ILE A 152 10.61 11.57 -5.23
CA ILE A 152 10.98 11.79 -6.63
C ILE A 152 10.78 10.46 -7.35
N ASP A 153 9.73 10.38 -8.17
CA ASP A 153 9.29 9.15 -8.84
C ASP A 153 10.15 8.77 -10.04
N GLY A 154 9.82 7.67 -10.72
CA GLY A 154 10.54 7.16 -11.89
C GLY A 154 10.84 8.21 -12.96
N GLY A 155 11.99 8.10 -13.61
CA GLY A 155 12.45 9.06 -14.63
C GLY A 155 13.46 10.10 -14.14
N TRP A 156 13.89 10.04 -12.87
CA TRP A 156 15.00 10.85 -12.35
C TRP A 156 16.36 10.29 -12.78
N GLN A 157 16.44 8.98 -12.97
CA GLN A 157 17.64 8.24 -13.38
C GLN A 157 17.89 8.42 -14.88
N GLU A 158 19.15 8.26 -15.29
CA GLU A 158 19.50 8.17 -16.73
C GLU A 158 18.82 6.96 -17.37
N GLN A 159 18.85 5.81 -16.67
CA GLN A 159 18.13 4.59 -17.02
C GLN A 159 17.72 3.82 -15.76
N TYR A 160 16.68 3.02 -15.86
CA TYR A 160 16.24 2.17 -14.76
C TYR A 160 17.32 1.17 -14.33
N GLY A 161 17.49 1.01 -13.03
CA GLY A 161 18.50 0.16 -12.42
C GLY A 161 19.88 0.79 -12.32
N PHE A 162 20.03 2.07 -12.70
CA PHE A 162 21.24 2.86 -12.46
C PHE A 162 20.96 3.90 -11.38
N TYR A 163 21.96 4.18 -10.55
CA TYR A 163 21.77 5.00 -9.35
C TYR A 163 22.42 6.38 -9.50
N PHE A 164 22.37 6.93 -10.72
CA PHE A 164 22.77 8.29 -11.02
C PHE A 164 21.72 9.01 -11.86
N THR A 165 21.70 10.33 -11.75
CA THR A 165 20.68 11.15 -12.38
C THR A 165 20.83 11.25 -13.89
N ASN A 166 19.71 11.51 -14.57
CA ASN A 166 19.75 12.07 -15.91
C ASN A 166 20.26 13.52 -15.83
N ALA A 167 21.51 13.75 -16.27
CA ALA A 167 22.19 15.03 -16.13
C ALA A 167 21.52 16.19 -16.88
N ARG A 168 20.63 15.90 -17.87
CA ARG A 168 19.86 16.93 -18.57
C ARG A 168 18.65 17.40 -17.74
N LYS A 169 18.11 16.53 -16.91
CA LYS A 169 16.92 16.79 -16.09
C LYS A 169 17.31 17.23 -14.68
N ILE A 170 18.23 16.51 -14.06
CA ILE A 170 18.71 16.75 -12.69
C ILE A 170 20.25 16.77 -12.74
N PRO A 171 20.84 17.90 -13.13
CA PRO A 171 22.30 18.02 -13.25
C PRO A 171 23.04 17.92 -11.92
N ASP A 172 22.39 18.28 -10.82
CA ASP A 172 22.95 18.23 -9.47
C ASP A 172 21.88 17.76 -8.48
N LEU A 173 21.95 16.46 -8.11
CA LEU A 173 21.03 15.86 -7.16
C LEU A 173 21.24 16.42 -5.74
N LYS A 174 22.49 16.68 -5.37
CA LYS A 174 22.82 17.23 -4.04
C LYS A 174 22.20 18.62 -3.85
N TYR A 175 22.31 19.48 -4.85
CA TYR A 175 21.63 20.77 -4.84
C TYR A 175 20.12 20.61 -4.68
N LEU A 176 19.49 19.71 -5.45
CA LEU A 176 18.05 19.47 -5.37
C LEU A 176 17.62 19.01 -3.97
N THR A 177 18.28 18.03 -3.40
CA THR A 177 17.94 17.53 -2.05
C THR A 177 18.17 18.59 -0.99
N ASP A 178 19.25 19.37 -1.08
CA ASP A 178 19.53 20.47 -0.14
C ASP A 178 18.44 21.55 -0.17
N GLU A 179 17.94 21.93 -1.36
CA GLU A 179 16.83 22.90 -1.48
C GLU A 179 15.53 22.35 -0.90
N LEU A 180 15.23 21.07 -1.14
CA LEU A 180 14.06 20.40 -0.57
C LEU A 180 14.16 20.29 0.97
N HIS A 181 15.33 19.99 1.51
CA HIS A 181 15.58 19.96 2.95
C HIS A 181 15.41 21.35 3.58
N LYS A 182 15.87 22.44 2.92
CA LYS A 182 15.63 23.81 3.38
C LYS A 182 14.14 24.16 3.48
N MET A 183 13.30 23.55 2.63
CA MET A 183 11.84 23.67 2.70
C MET A 183 11.21 22.77 3.77
N GLY A 184 12.00 21.90 4.42
CA GLY A 184 11.57 20.95 5.47
C GLY A 184 11.12 19.57 5.00
N PHE A 185 11.26 19.24 3.72
CA PHE A 185 10.94 17.91 3.22
C PHE A 185 12.00 16.87 3.56
N LYS A 186 11.58 15.62 3.76
CA LYS A 186 12.42 14.44 3.63
C LYS A 186 12.29 13.89 2.21
N VAL A 187 13.41 13.50 1.61
CA VAL A 187 13.47 13.17 0.19
C VAL A 187 13.69 11.69 -0.03
N MET A 188 12.76 11.04 -0.71
CA MET A 188 12.92 9.68 -1.21
C MET A 188 13.08 9.68 -2.73
N VAL A 189 13.79 8.68 -3.26
CA VAL A 189 13.90 8.47 -4.71
C VAL A 189 13.34 7.09 -5.08
N TRP A 190 12.70 7.02 -6.26
CA TRP A 190 12.19 5.78 -6.81
C TRP A 190 13.32 4.86 -7.26
N VAL A 191 13.26 3.60 -6.91
CA VAL A 191 14.20 2.55 -7.29
C VAL A 191 13.47 1.25 -7.60
N SER A 192 14.10 0.38 -8.40
CA SER A 192 13.53 -0.93 -8.75
C SER A 192 14.63 -1.97 -8.96
N PRO A 193 14.31 -3.27 -8.94
CA PRO A 193 15.25 -4.34 -9.31
C PRO A 193 15.37 -4.53 -10.83
N ILE A 194 14.70 -3.70 -11.62
CA ILE A 194 14.67 -3.79 -13.09
C ILE A 194 15.83 -2.97 -13.65
N VAL A 195 16.55 -3.54 -14.62
CA VAL A 195 17.73 -2.93 -15.23
C VAL A 195 17.52 -2.72 -16.73
N GLY A 196 17.56 -1.48 -17.18
CA GLY A 196 17.51 -1.12 -18.60
C GLY A 196 18.69 -1.73 -19.37
N SER A 197 18.42 -2.30 -20.53
CA SER A 197 19.42 -3.07 -21.32
C SER A 197 20.32 -2.20 -22.20
N ALA A 198 20.15 -0.89 -22.20
CA ALA A 198 21.00 0.03 -22.98
C ALA A 198 22.15 0.60 -22.09
N GLY A 199 23.28 0.89 -22.75
CA GLY A 199 24.38 1.59 -22.09
C GLY A 199 25.53 0.70 -21.63
N HIS A 200 26.56 1.39 -21.14
CA HIS A 200 27.82 0.77 -20.69
C HIS A 200 27.62 0.06 -19.34
N GLU A 201 26.85 0.67 -18.46
CA GLU A 201 26.57 0.19 -17.10
C GLU A 201 25.85 -1.15 -17.11
N TYR A 202 24.92 -1.37 -18.07
CA TYR A 202 24.28 -2.68 -18.26
C TYR A 202 25.32 -3.78 -18.48
N LYS A 203 26.36 -3.52 -19.32
CA LYS A 203 27.42 -4.49 -19.59
C LYS A 203 28.18 -4.83 -18.32
N GLN A 204 28.49 -3.83 -17.48
CA GLN A 204 29.20 -4.05 -16.21
C GLN A 204 28.36 -4.92 -15.26
N ILE A 205 27.07 -4.63 -15.11
CA ILE A 205 26.13 -5.40 -14.26
C ILE A 205 26.04 -6.84 -14.76
N ARG A 206 25.88 -7.01 -16.07
CA ARG A 206 25.83 -8.32 -16.74
C ARG A 206 27.12 -9.12 -16.53
N ASP A 207 28.27 -8.51 -16.76
CA ASP A 207 29.57 -9.18 -16.75
C ASP A 207 29.99 -9.56 -15.33
N ARG A 208 29.49 -8.87 -14.32
CA ARG A 208 29.62 -9.25 -12.90
C ARG A 208 28.69 -10.39 -12.49
N GLY A 209 27.73 -10.81 -13.34
CA GLY A 209 26.79 -11.87 -13.04
C GLY A 209 25.66 -11.48 -12.09
N TYR A 210 25.29 -10.20 -12.04
CA TYR A 210 24.28 -9.66 -11.13
C TYR A 210 22.84 -9.80 -11.65
N LEU A 211 22.64 -10.36 -12.84
CA LEU A 211 21.35 -10.48 -13.49
C LEU A 211 20.83 -11.92 -13.45
N ILE A 212 19.53 -12.07 -13.24
CA ILE A 212 18.80 -13.34 -13.34
C ILE A 212 19.01 -13.95 -14.73
N ARG A 213 19.15 -15.28 -14.78
CA ARG A 213 19.18 -16.04 -16.03
C ARG A 213 17.91 -16.88 -16.18
N ASN A 214 17.45 -17.04 -17.41
CA ASN A 214 16.32 -17.92 -17.72
C ASN A 214 16.73 -19.41 -17.71
N ALA A 215 15.80 -20.31 -17.96
CA ALA A 215 16.03 -21.74 -18.01
C ALA A 215 17.16 -22.17 -18.92
N GLU A 216 17.38 -21.48 -20.07
CA GLU A 216 18.46 -21.73 -21.01
C GLU A 216 19.82 -21.12 -20.58
N GLY A 217 19.86 -20.44 -19.44
CA GLY A 217 21.08 -19.81 -18.92
C GLY A 217 21.42 -18.45 -19.57
N LYS A 218 20.54 -17.90 -20.41
CA LYS A 218 20.66 -16.54 -20.97
C LYS A 218 20.12 -15.52 -19.98
N ILE A 219 20.53 -14.23 -20.10
CA ILE A 219 19.93 -13.16 -19.29
C ILE A 219 18.43 -13.17 -19.44
N ALA A 220 17.71 -13.20 -18.33
CA ALA A 220 16.26 -13.16 -18.28
C ALA A 220 15.77 -11.74 -18.61
N ILE A 221 15.08 -11.60 -19.72
CA ILE A 221 14.44 -10.34 -20.14
C ILE A 221 12.96 -10.43 -19.83
N ARG A 222 12.44 -9.41 -19.14
CA ARG A 222 11.04 -9.32 -18.72
C ARG A 222 10.39 -8.11 -19.36
N GLN A 223 9.14 -8.30 -19.78
CA GLN A 223 8.27 -7.19 -20.16
C GLN A 223 7.71 -6.52 -18.91
N TRP A 224 7.69 -5.20 -18.90
CA TRP A 224 7.08 -4.39 -17.87
C TRP A 224 6.55 -3.10 -18.50
N TRP A 225 5.99 -2.16 -17.72
CA TRP A 225 5.36 -0.94 -18.25
C TRP A 225 6.32 -0.03 -19.05
N SER A 226 7.63 -0.11 -18.83
CA SER A 226 8.64 0.64 -19.57
C SER A 226 9.38 -0.20 -20.64
N GLY A 227 8.73 -1.23 -21.20
CA GLY A 227 9.28 -2.07 -22.26
C GLY A 227 9.92 -3.37 -21.79
N TYR A 228 11.13 -3.69 -22.27
CA TYR A 228 11.82 -4.94 -21.97
C TYR A 228 13.13 -4.68 -21.25
N SER A 229 13.34 -5.31 -20.12
CA SER A 229 14.49 -5.09 -19.26
C SER A 229 14.98 -6.38 -18.60
N ALA A 230 16.23 -6.36 -18.12
CA ALA A 230 16.75 -7.42 -17.27
C ALA A 230 16.33 -7.19 -15.81
N VAL A 231 16.54 -8.19 -14.97
CA VAL A 231 16.20 -8.16 -13.54
C VAL A 231 17.43 -8.52 -12.72
N LEU A 232 17.67 -7.79 -11.62
CA LEU A 232 18.73 -8.09 -10.67
C LEU A 232 18.47 -9.41 -9.95
N ASP A 233 19.48 -10.23 -9.82
CA ASP A 233 19.46 -11.41 -8.95
C ASP A 233 19.82 -10.99 -7.52
N LEU A 234 18.80 -10.68 -6.72
CA LEU A 234 18.99 -10.28 -5.32
C LEU A 234 19.23 -11.48 -4.39
N THR A 235 19.25 -12.71 -4.92
CA THR A 235 19.71 -13.90 -4.18
C THR A 235 21.22 -13.98 -4.13
N ASN A 236 21.92 -13.21 -5.01
CA ASN A 236 23.36 -13.09 -5.03
C ASN A 236 23.81 -12.02 -4.01
N PRO A 237 24.58 -12.39 -2.97
CA PRO A 237 25.06 -11.45 -1.96
C PRO A 237 25.93 -10.33 -2.52
N GLU A 238 26.67 -10.56 -3.62
CA GLU A 238 27.45 -9.53 -4.28
C GLU A 238 26.55 -8.49 -4.96
N THR A 239 25.43 -8.92 -5.56
CA THR A 239 24.43 -8.00 -6.11
C THR A 239 23.84 -7.13 -5.02
N VAL A 240 23.43 -7.74 -3.89
CA VAL A 240 22.88 -7.01 -2.74
C VAL A 240 23.89 -6.02 -2.17
N ALA A 241 25.15 -6.43 -2.01
CA ALA A 241 26.22 -5.56 -1.51
C ALA A 241 26.46 -4.37 -2.46
N TRP A 242 26.45 -4.61 -3.77
CA TRP A 242 26.57 -3.54 -4.75
C TRP A 242 25.39 -2.55 -4.67
N VAL A 243 24.14 -3.03 -4.68
CA VAL A 243 22.96 -2.15 -4.59
C VAL A 243 22.98 -1.33 -3.29
N ARG A 244 23.30 -1.96 -2.16
CA ARG A 244 23.43 -1.25 -0.87
C ARG A 244 24.54 -0.22 -0.89
N GLY A 245 25.62 -0.47 -1.62
CA GLY A 245 26.70 0.49 -1.85
C GLY A 245 26.20 1.72 -2.63
N GLU A 246 25.38 1.52 -3.66
CA GLU A 246 24.76 2.61 -4.41
C GLU A 246 23.75 3.40 -3.56
N TYR A 247 22.92 2.71 -2.76
CA TYR A 247 22.00 3.37 -1.82
C TYR A 247 22.74 4.19 -0.78
N LYS A 248 23.87 3.67 -0.27
CA LYS A 248 24.73 4.41 0.66
C LYS A 248 25.25 5.70 0.04
N LYS A 249 25.70 5.67 -1.23
CA LYS A 249 26.13 6.89 -1.94
C LYS A 249 24.99 7.89 -2.08
N LEU A 250 23.78 7.45 -2.46
CA LEU A 250 22.62 8.32 -2.57
C LEU A 250 22.33 9.03 -1.24
N ILE A 251 22.48 8.34 -0.12
CA ILE A 251 22.24 8.90 1.21
C ILE A 251 23.41 9.84 1.61
N GLU A 252 24.65 9.35 1.59
CA GLU A 252 25.79 10.05 2.17
C GLU A 252 26.31 11.20 1.29
N GLU A 253 26.31 11.02 -0.03
CA GLU A 253 26.86 12.02 -0.96
C GLU A 253 25.78 12.98 -1.48
N PHE A 254 24.56 12.47 -1.71
CA PHE A 254 23.50 13.27 -2.34
C PHE A 254 22.36 13.68 -1.39
N GLY A 255 22.38 13.23 -0.14
CA GLY A 255 21.41 13.64 0.87
C GLY A 255 20.00 13.06 0.67
N VAL A 256 19.85 11.94 -0.02
CA VAL A 256 18.59 11.19 -0.09
C VAL A 256 18.29 10.60 1.28
N ASP A 257 17.04 10.70 1.76
CA ASP A 257 16.63 10.15 3.07
C ASP A 257 16.17 8.68 2.98
N GLY A 258 15.70 8.23 1.80
CA GLY A 258 15.23 6.86 1.62
C GLY A 258 14.71 6.54 0.22
N PHE A 259 13.93 5.46 0.11
CA PHE A 259 13.64 4.85 -1.19
C PHE A 259 12.17 4.46 -1.33
N LYS A 260 11.56 4.82 -2.48
CA LYS A 260 10.34 4.21 -2.98
C LYS A 260 10.74 3.00 -3.82
N LEU A 261 10.56 1.80 -3.26
CA LEU A 261 10.95 0.54 -3.87
C LEU A 261 9.77 -0.04 -4.66
N ASP A 262 9.84 0.10 -5.95
CA ASP A 262 8.78 -0.27 -6.88
C ASP A 262 9.18 -1.42 -7.81
N ALA A 263 8.26 -1.96 -8.59
CA ALA A 263 8.44 -3.24 -9.26
C ALA A 263 8.81 -4.34 -8.23
N GLY A 264 9.56 -5.35 -8.58
CA GLY A 264 9.84 -6.45 -7.64
C GLY A 264 8.66 -7.38 -7.43
N ASP A 265 7.59 -7.20 -8.19
CA ASP A 265 6.44 -8.07 -8.24
C ASP A 265 6.85 -9.48 -8.64
N GLN A 266 6.22 -10.47 -8.05
CA GLN A 266 6.44 -11.87 -8.38
C GLN A 266 6.26 -12.20 -9.87
N GLY A 267 5.47 -11.43 -10.62
CA GLY A 267 5.26 -11.59 -12.05
C GLY A 267 6.53 -11.35 -12.90
N PHE A 268 7.56 -10.70 -12.34
CA PHE A 268 8.85 -10.53 -13.01
C PHE A 268 9.81 -11.70 -12.82
N TYR A 269 9.46 -12.66 -11.96
CA TYR A 269 10.25 -13.85 -11.66
C TYR A 269 9.51 -15.10 -12.14
N ARG A 270 10.25 -16.18 -12.40
CA ARG A 270 9.72 -17.48 -12.80
C ARG A 270 10.36 -18.59 -12.00
N ASP A 271 9.62 -19.67 -11.74
CA ASP A 271 10.12 -20.80 -10.94
C ASP A 271 11.25 -21.57 -11.65
N ASP A 272 11.40 -21.41 -12.99
CA ASP A 272 12.48 -21.98 -13.80
C ASP A 272 13.67 -21.03 -14.00
N ASP A 273 13.65 -19.85 -13.41
CA ASP A 273 14.80 -18.93 -13.44
C ASP A 273 16.02 -19.54 -12.72
N LYS A 274 17.19 -19.33 -13.30
CA LYS A 274 18.46 -19.71 -12.68
C LYS A 274 18.99 -18.56 -11.86
N LEU A 275 18.89 -18.72 -10.55
CA LEU A 275 19.29 -17.77 -9.53
C LEU A 275 20.57 -18.24 -8.86
N TYR A 276 21.30 -17.33 -8.22
CA TYR A 276 22.45 -17.66 -7.39
C TYR A 276 22.06 -18.61 -6.24
N GLN A 277 20.95 -18.32 -5.55
CA GLN A 277 20.30 -19.24 -4.63
C GLN A 277 18.93 -19.65 -5.19
N PRO A 278 18.68 -20.92 -5.49
CA PRO A 278 17.40 -21.37 -5.99
C PRO A 278 16.27 -21.06 -5.02
N MET A 279 15.19 -20.45 -5.53
CA MET A 279 13.97 -20.18 -4.77
C MET A 279 12.77 -20.06 -5.72
N LEU A 280 11.57 -20.14 -5.16
CA LEU A 280 10.35 -19.89 -5.93
C LEU A 280 10.25 -18.41 -6.34
N ALA A 281 9.64 -18.15 -7.49
CA ALA A 281 9.49 -16.80 -8.05
C ALA A 281 8.95 -15.80 -7.01
N ARG A 282 7.96 -16.20 -6.22
CA ARG A 282 7.33 -15.36 -5.20
C ARG A 282 8.24 -15.00 -4.02
N GLU A 283 9.16 -15.88 -3.69
CA GLU A 283 10.12 -15.67 -2.59
C GLU A 283 11.16 -14.61 -2.96
N HIS A 284 11.38 -14.36 -4.25
CA HIS A 284 12.28 -13.29 -4.67
C HIS A 284 11.76 -11.90 -4.26
N THR A 285 10.45 -11.68 -4.21
CA THR A 285 9.86 -10.44 -3.67
C THR A 285 10.23 -10.26 -2.19
N TYR A 286 10.29 -11.35 -1.40
CA TYR A 286 10.75 -11.27 0.00
C TYR A 286 12.20 -10.74 0.10
N VAL A 287 13.10 -11.24 -0.75
CA VAL A 287 14.49 -10.78 -0.78
C VAL A 287 14.59 -9.30 -1.19
N PHE A 288 13.73 -8.87 -2.11
CA PHE A 288 13.61 -7.45 -2.46
C PHE A 288 13.12 -6.60 -1.27
N ASN A 289 12.19 -7.10 -0.47
CA ASN A 289 11.74 -6.39 0.73
C ASN A 289 12.87 -6.25 1.79
N GLU A 290 13.71 -7.27 1.97
CA GLU A 290 14.87 -7.22 2.86
C GLU A 290 15.89 -6.13 2.45
N LEU A 291 15.91 -5.73 1.18
CA LEU A 291 16.86 -4.74 0.67
C LEU A 291 16.63 -3.36 1.29
N GLY A 292 15.38 -2.92 1.36
CA GLY A 292 15.00 -1.57 1.79
C GLY A 292 14.48 -1.46 3.23
N ALA A 293 14.08 -2.56 3.86
CA ALA A 293 13.54 -2.54 5.22
C ALA A 293 14.46 -1.88 6.28
N PRO A 294 15.81 -1.91 6.17
CA PRO A 294 16.69 -1.22 7.10
C PRO A 294 16.60 0.32 7.06
N TYR A 295 16.05 0.90 6.00
CA TYR A 295 15.96 2.36 5.86
C TYR A 295 14.66 2.87 6.50
N PRO A 296 14.69 3.90 7.37
CA PRO A 296 13.48 4.39 8.04
C PRO A 296 12.49 5.07 7.08
N PHE A 297 12.99 5.60 5.96
CA PHE A 297 12.17 6.11 4.86
C PHE A 297 12.17 5.08 3.73
N ASN A 298 11.17 4.21 3.75
CA ASN A 298 10.96 3.19 2.72
C ASN A 298 9.48 3.11 2.35
N GLU A 299 9.18 2.79 1.10
CA GLU A 299 7.83 2.47 0.64
C GLU A 299 7.90 1.32 -0.37
N TYR A 300 7.04 0.32 -0.21
CA TYR A 300 6.93 -0.82 -1.11
C TYR A 300 5.52 -0.94 -1.68
N ARG A 301 5.41 -1.14 -3.00
CA ARG A 301 4.16 -1.56 -3.64
C ARG A 301 3.96 -3.06 -3.51
N ALA A 302 4.96 -3.86 -3.81
CA ALA A 302 4.91 -5.32 -3.72
C ALA A 302 5.63 -5.83 -2.48
N ALA A 303 4.97 -6.72 -1.72
CA ALA A 303 5.60 -7.41 -0.59
C ALA A 303 5.08 -8.83 -0.45
N TYR A 304 5.95 -9.76 -0.03
CA TYR A 304 5.63 -11.15 0.17
C TYR A 304 6.08 -11.64 1.54
N LYS A 305 5.16 -12.18 2.37
CA LYS A 305 5.47 -12.72 3.71
C LYS A 305 6.25 -11.76 4.60
N PHE A 306 6.06 -10.46 4.43
CA PHE A 306 6.83 -9.43 5.12
C PHE A 306 6.00 -8.69 6.19
N GLY A 307 4.88 -9.26 6.60
CA GLY A 307 4.05 -8.76 7.70
C GLY A 307 4.84 -8.63 9.01
N GLY A 308 4.43 -7.69 9.87
CA GLY A 308 5.10 -7.41 11.14
C GLY A 308 6.42 -6.63 11.03
N ARG A 309 6.88 -6.29 9.83
CA ARG A 309 8.13 -5.57 9.57
C ARG A 309 7.89 -4.08 9.33
N GLU A 310 8.97 -3.31 9.47
CA GLU A 310 9.02 -1.86 9.42
C GLU A 310 9.00 -1.28 8.00
N ILE A 311 8.09 -1.72 7.15
CA ILE A 311 7.93 -1.18 5.80
C ILE A 311 6.60 -0.42 5.64
N VAL A 312 6.62 0.69 4.91
CA VAL A 312 5.40 1.29 4.39
C VAL A 312 4.91 0.45 3.22
N ALA A 313 3.75 -0.16 3.39
CA ALA A 313 3.11 -0.98 2.37
C ALA A 313 2.07 -0.14 1.63
N ARG A 314 2.37 0.28 0.39
CA ARG A 314 1.44 1.01 -0.46
C ARG A 314 0.63 0.04 -1.31
N LEU A 315 -0.68 0.22 -1.38
CA LEU A 315 -1.52 -0.49 -2.36
C LEU A 315 -1.05 -0.17 -3.79
N HIS A 316 -1.27 -1.08 -4.73
CA HIS A 316 -0.95 -0.82 -6.13
C HIS A 316 -1.78 0.33 -6.70
N ASP A 317 -1.32 0.89 -7.81
CA ASP A 317 -1.85 2.09 -8.44
C ASP A 317 -3.36 1.97 -8.67
N LYS A 318 -4.10 2.95 -8.17
CA LYS A 318 -5.53 3.06 -8.33
C LYS A 318 -5.87 3.96 -9.51
N HIS A 319 -7.07 3.80 -10.07
CA HIS A 319 -7.58 4.63 -11.14
C HIS A 319 -8.50 5.72 -10.59
N HIS A 320 -8.53 6.88 -11.23
CA HIS A 320 -9.49 7.93 -10.93
C HIS A 320 -10.90 7.49 -11.33
N SER A 321 -11.52 6.63 -10.53
CA SER A 321 -12.81 6.02 -10.83
C SER A 321 -13.59 5.63 -9.58
N TRP A 322 -14.91 5.49 -9.73
CA TRP A 322 -15.81 4.95 -8.72
C TRP A 322 -15.85 3.41 -8.68
N GLY A 323 -14.99 2.75 -9.45
CA GLY A 323 -14.99 1.30 -9.63
C GLY A 323 -14.60 0.52 -8.37
N GLU A 324 -15.02 -0.74 -8.34
CA GLU A 324 -14.78 -1.65 -7.21
C GLU A 324 -13.35 -2.20 -7.17
N LYS A 325 -12.72 -2.38 -8.33
CA LYS A 325 -11.45 -3.09 -8.44
C LYS A 325 -10.24 -2.18 -8.22
N LEU A 326 -10.23 -1.03 -8.91
CA LEU A 326 -9.12 -0.08 -8.93
C LEU A 326 -9.55 1.35 -8.56
N GLY A 327 -10.82 1.57 -8.26
CA GLY A 327 -11.35 2.87 -7.87
C GLY A 327 -11.51 3.01 -6.36
N ILE A 328 -12.20 4.06 -5.96
CA ILE A 328 -12.42 4.43 -4.56
C ILE A 328 -13.05 3.30 -3.73
N ASN A 329 -13.95 2.49 -4.33
CA ASN A 329 -14.60 1.37 -3.66
C ASN A 329 -13.64 0.28 -3.19
N SER A 330 -12.43 0.21 -3.76
CA SER A 330 -11.42 -0.76 -3.34
C SER A 330 -10.57 -0.30 -2.16
N LEU A 331 -10.56 0.97 -1.80
CA LEU A 331 -9.63 1.52 -0.81
C LEU A 331 -9.80 0.87 0.56
N ILE A 332 -11.00 0.87 1.10
CA ILE A 332 -11.29 0.33 2.44
C ILE A 332 -11.04 -1.19 2.48
N PRO A 333 -11.66 -2.02 1.61
CA PRO A 333 -11.51 -3.45 1.71
C PRO A 333 -10.08 -3.93 1.39
N ASN A 334 -9.35 -3.27 0.47
CA ASN A 334 -7.95 -3.62 0.21
C ASN A 334 -7.04 -3.23 1.38
N THR A 335 -7.26 -2.07 2.03
CA THR A 335 -6.50 -1.65 3.22
C THR A 335 -6.77 -2.59 4.41
N ILE A 336 -8.01 -3.03 4.59
CA ILE A 336 -8.36 -4.03 5.61
C ILE A 336 -7.65 -5.36 5.31
N ALA A 337 -7.72 -5.84 4.07
CA ALA A 337 -7.04 -7.07 3.66
C ALA A 337 -5.53 -6.98 3.86
N GLN A 338 -4.92 -5.83 3.55
CA GLN A 338 -3.51 -5.54 3.77
C GLN A 338 -3.15 -5.64 5.27
N GLY A 339 -3.94 -5.00 6.15
CA GLY A 339 -3.77 -5.09 7.59
C GLY A 339 -3.87 -6.53 8.11
N LEU A 340 -4.86 -7.31 7.61
CA LEU A 340 -5.05 -8.72 7.98
C LEU A 340 -3.94 -9.66 7.46
N LEU A 341 -3.09 -9.22 6.55
CA LEU A 341 -1.87 -9.91 6.14
C LEU A 341 -0.62 -9.48 6.93
N GLY A 342 -0.80 -8.69 8.00
CA GLY A 342 0.27 -8.23 8.88
C GLY A 342 0.96 -6.93 8.47
N TYR A 343 0.51 -6.28 7.40
CA TYR A 343 1.06 -5.00 6.94
C TYR A 343 0.34 -3.84 7.64
N ALA A 344 0.74 -3.53 8.86
CA ALA A 344 0.07 -2.52 9.68
C ALA A 344 0.28 -1.08 9.20
N TYR A 345 1.39 -0.79 8.49
CA TYR A 345 1.77 0.54 8.02
C TYR A 345 1.30 0.74 6.58
N CYS A 346 -0.01 0.89 6.43
CA CYS A 346 -0.69 0.93 5.15
C CYS A 346 -0.71 2.34 4.55
N CYS A 347 -0.31 2.47 3.27
CA CYS A 347 -0.59 3.62 2.42
C CYS A 347 -1.63 3.20 1.36
N PRO A 348 -2.84 3.82 1.33
CA PRO A 348 -3.93 3.42 0.44
C PRO A 348 -3.76 3.92 -1.01
N ASP A 349 -2.54 4.18 -1.45
CA ASP A 349 -2.18 4.80 -2.72
C ASP A 349 -2.46 6.31 -2.77
N MET A 350 -2.16 6.93 -3.90
CA MET A 350 -2.26 8.36 -4.14
C MET A 350 -3.73 8.83 -4.16
N VAL A 351 -4.02 9.94 -3.48
CA VAL A 351 -5.35 10.55 -3.47
C VAL A 351 -5.79 10.90 -4.89
N GLY A 352 -6.97 10.44 -5.26
CA GLY A 352 -7.52 10.58 -6.60
C GLY A 352 -7.07 9.50 -7.59
N GLY A 353 -6.19 8.58 -7.19
CA GLY A 353 -5.62 7.53 -8.01
C GLY A 353 -4.29 7.91 -8.65
N GLY A 354 -3.39 6.94 -8.79
CA GLY A 354 -2.05 7.10 -9.37
C GLY A 354 -1.95 6.82 -10.87
N GLN A 355 -3.04 6.38 -11.49
CA GLN A 355 -3.16 6.16 -12.93
C GLN A 355 -4.32 6.98 -13.48
N ILE A 356 -4.07 8.21 -13.79
CA ILE A 356 -4.94 9.05 -14.59
C ILE A 356 -4.46 8.90 -16.03
N ASP A 357 -5.36 8.64 -16.98
CA ASP A 357 -5.06 8.24 -18.36
C ASP A 357 -3.87 9.03 -18.96
N THR A 358 -2.76 8.32 -19.18
CA THR A 358 -1.46 8.88 -19.58
C THR A 358 -1.38 9.36 -21.02
N LYS A 359 -2.50 9.41 -21.75
CA LYS A 359 -2.51 9.87 -23.16
C LYS A 359 -2.44 11.38 -23.29
N SER A 360 -2.57 12.14 -22.20
CA SER A 360 -2.30 13.60 -22.19
C SER A 360 -0.91 13.87 -21.63
N GLU A 361 -0.19 14.80 -22.25
CA GLU A 361 1.13 15.27 -21.81
C GLU A 361 1.14 15.90 -20.39
N VAL A 362 -0.02 16.03 -19.77
CA VAL A 362 -0.22 16.68 -18.46
C VAL A 362 -0.72 15.69 -17.39
N GLY A 363 -0.63 14.40 -17.61
CA GLY A 363 -0.95 13.37 -16.61
C GLY A 363 -2.44 13.23 -16.25
N ILE A 364 -3.34 14.02 -16.84
CA ILE A 364 -4.79 13.96 -16.63
C ILE A 364 -5.48 14.05 -17.98
N ALA A 365 -5.90 12.94 -18.52
CA ALA A 365 -6.77 12.91 -19.70
C ALA A 365 -8.22 12.91 -19.24
N GLY A 366 -8.88 14.00 -19.48
CA GLY A 366 -10.29 14.20 -19.19
C GLY A 366 -10.56 15.18 -18.03
N ALA A 367 -11.81 15.53 -17.86
CA ALA A 367 -12.24 16.35 -16.73
C ALA A 367 -12.08 15.57 -15.42
N ILE A 368 -11.44 16.15 -14.43
CA ILE A 368 -11.41 15.64 -13.06
C ILE A 368 -12.84 15.54 -12.54
N ASP A 369 -13.22 14.38 -12.01
CA ASP A 369 -14.42 14.25 -11.20
C ASP A 369 -14.13 14.81 -9.81
N GLU A 370 -14.50 16.07 -9.58
CA GLU A 370 -14.22 16.78 -8.33
C GLU A 370 -14.91 16.13 -7.13
N GLU A 371 -16.14 15.58 -7.32
CA GLU A 371 -16.81 14.81 -6.26
C GLU A 371 -15.97 13.59 -5.88
N LEU A 372 -15.45 12.83 -6.85
CA LEU A 372 -14.59 11.68 -6.62
C LEU A 372 -13.34 12.08 -5.85
N PHE A 373 -12.67 13.15 -6.26
CA PHE A 373 -11.43 13.60 -5.62
C PHE A 373 -11.67 14.00 -4.16
N ILE A 374 -12.77 14.71 -3.87
CA ILE A 374 -13.17 15.07 -2.51
C ILE A 374 -13.45 13.81 -1.69
N ARG A 375 -14.30 12.90 -2.19
CA ARG A 375 -14.65 11.67 -1.45
C ARG A 375 -13.43 10.77 -1.24
N TRP A 376 -12.50 10.75 -2.18
CA TRP A 376 -11.22 10.04 -2.03
C TRP A 376 -10.38 10.63 -0.90
N THR A 377 -10.24 11.97 -0.87
CA THR A 377 -9.51 12.64 0.20
C THR A 377 -10.15 12.39 1.56
N GLN A 378 -11.50 12.42 1.63
CA GLN A 378 -12.25 12.09 2.85
C GLN A 378 -11.98 10.65 3.31
N ALA A 379 -12.02 9.68 2.41
CA ALA A 379 -11.75 8.28 2.74
C ALA A 379 -10.32 8.10 3.29
N ASN A 380 -9.34 8.79 2.72
CA ASN A 380 -7.94 8.69 3.14
C ASN A 380 -7.63 9.49 4.42
N ALA A 381 -8.44 10.48 4.78
CA ALA A 381 -8.12 11.41 5.87
C ALA A 381 -7.85 10.71 7.21
N LEU A 382 -8.50 9.56 7.46
CA LEU A 382 -8.37 8.78 8.70
C LEU A 382 -7.83 7.35 8.46
N MET A 383 -7.05 7.14 7.41
CA MET A 383 -6.41 5.84 7.07
C MET A 383 -4.92 5.75 7.44
N GLY A 384 -4.46 6.43 8.45
CA GLY A 384 -3.09 6.30 8.95
C GLY A 384 -2.00 6.96 8.11
N MET A 385 -2.07 6.86 6.78
CA MET A 385 -1.17 7.54 5.83
C MET A 385 -1.98 8.16 4.69
N MET A 386 -1.49 9.29 4.16
CA MET A 386 -2.08 9.97 3.01
C MET A 386 -0.99 10.37 2.05
N GLN A 387 -1.14 10.00 0.77
CA GLN A 387 -0.19 10.35 -0.28
C GLN A 387 -0.87 11.20 -1.37
N LEU A 388 -0.28 12.33 -1.72
CA LEU A 388 -0.70 13.21 -2.80
C LEU A 388 0.32 13.12 -3.94
N SER A 389 -0.13 13.04 -5.18
CA SER A 389 0.77 12.97 -6.34
C SER A 389 0.50 14.06 -7.38
N ILE A 390 -0.61 14.75 -7.27
CA ILE A 390 -0.96 15.91 -8.11
C ILE A 390 -1.34 17.06 -7.21
N GLY A 391 -1.04 18.30 -7.63
CA GLY A 391 -1.42 19.49 -6.90
C GLY A 391 -2.93 19.77 -6.99
N PRO A 392 -3.74 19.46 -5.95
CA PRO A 392 -5.19 19.64 -6.02
C PRO A 392 -5.61 21.09 -6.29
N TRP A 393 -4.84 22.05 -5.79
CA TRP A 393 -5.06 23.51 -6.02
C TRP A 393 -5.00 23.91 -7.50
N ARG A 394 -4.38 23.08 -8.35
CA ARG A 394 -4.23 23.33 -9.79
C ARG A 394 -5.36 22.75 -10.63
N ILE A 395 -5.99 21.67 -10.15
CA ILE A 395 -6.92 20.87 -10.93
C ILE A 395 -8.37 20.95 -10.47
N LEU A 396 -8.61 21.47 -9.27
CA LEU A 396 -9.96 21.59 -8.69
C LEU A 396 -10.45 23.03 -8.74
N SER A 397 -11.77 23.22 -8.71
CA SER A 397 -12.39 24.51 -8.43
C SER A 397 -11.95 25.00 -7.04
N LYS A 398 -12.07 26.29 -6.80
CA LYS A 398 -11.72 26.89 -5.51
C LYS A 398 -12.52 26.28 -4.36
N GLU A 399 -13.80 26.04 -4.58
CA GLU A 399 -14.71 25.46 -3.60
C GLU A 399 -14.30 24.02 -3.25
N SER A 400 -14.04 23.20 -4.24
CA SER A 400 -13.58 21.81 -4.07
C SER A 400 -12.20 21.75 -3.42
N TRP A 401 -11.31 22.66 -3.78
CA TRP A 401 -9.99 22.76 -3.16
C TRP A 401 -10.08 23.06 -1.65
N GLU A 402 -10.92 23.98 -1.22
CA GLU A 402 -11.07 24.29 0.21
C GLU A 402 -11.59 23.05 1.00
N ILE A 403 -12.49 22.26 0.40
CA ILE A 403 -12.97 21.01 1.01
C ILE A 403 -11.81 19.99 1.11
N VAL A 404 -11.08 19.78 0.03
CA VAL A 404 -9.94 18.84 0.02
C VAL A 404 -8.88 19.27 1.05
N LYS A 405 -8.54 20.56 1.09
CA LYS A 405 -7.60 21.13 2.04
C LYS A 405 -8.01 20.87 3.50
N LYS A 406 -9.30 21.05 3.83
CA LYS A 406 -9.86 20.72 5.16
C LYS A 406 -9.50 19.28 5.58
N TYR A 407 -9.65 18.30 4.69
CA TYR A 407 -9.40 16.89 5.01
C TYR A 407 -7.93 16.52 5.01
N ILE A 408 -7.08 17.21 4.26
CA ILE A 408 -5.63 17.07 4.39
C ILE A 408 -5.18 17.62 5.76
N HIS A 409 -5.76 18.72 6.24
CA HIS A 409 -5.48 19.21 7.59
C HIS A 409 -6.02 18.29 8.68
N LEU A 410 -7.22 17.72 8.52
CA LEU A 410 -7.74 16.70 9.44
C LEU A 410 -6.77 15.51 9.56
N HIS A 411 -6.19 15.04 8.46
CA HIS A 411 -5.17 13.99 8.50
C HIS A 411 -3.99 14.39 9.39
N ARG A 412 -3.48 15.62 9.24
CA ARG A 412 -2.37 16.12 10.08
C ARG A 412 -2.75 16.23 11.55
N GLU A 413 -3.96 16.67 11.86
CA GLU A 413 -4.48 16.76 13.24
C GLU A 413 -4.49 15.39 13.94
N TYR A 414 -4.74 14.32 13.19
CA TYR A 414 -4.72 12.94 13.71
C TYR A 414 -3.33 12.30 13.69
N GLY A 415 -2.31 12.99 13.22
CA GLY A 415 -0.95 12.43 13.06
C GLY A 415 -0.38 11.78 14.31
N GLU A 416 -0.52 12.40 15.49
CA GLU A 416 -0.05 11.80 16.74
C GLU A 416 -0.87 10.55 17.13
N LYS A 417 -2.16 10.48 16.79
CA LYS A 417 -2.98 9.27 16.96
C LYS A 417 -2.48 8.15 16.06
N PHE A 418 -2.23 8.43 14.78
CA PHE A 418 -1.67 7.45 13.84
C PHE A 418 -0.31 6.95 14.32
N TRP A 419 0.55 7.85 14.79
CA TRP A 419 1.85 7.48 15.33
C TRP A 419 1.73 6.58 16.57
N ALA A 420 0.84 6.90 17.51
CA ALA A 420 0.59 6.06 18.67
C ALA A 420 0.10 4.65 18.27
N LEU A 421 -0.79 4.57 17.27
CA LEU A 421 -1.26 3.29 16.74
C LEU A 421 -0.14 2.52 16.02
N ALA A 422 0.75 3.19 15.28
CA ALA A 422 1.91 2.57 14.66
C ALA A 422 2.88 1.99 15.69
N GLN A 423 3.15 2.73 16.78
CA GLN A 423 3.96 2.25 17.90
C GLN A 423 3.31 1.05 18.62
N ASN A 424 1.98 1.04 18.73
CA ASN A 424 1.26 -0.12 19.26
C ASN A 424 1.38 -1.32 18.29
N ALA A 425 1.16 -1.12 17.01
CA ALA A 425 1.28 -2.16 15.98
C ALA A 425 2.66 -2.82 15.98
N SER A 426 3.75 -2.06 16.18
CA SER A 426 5.11 -2.60 16.25
C SER A 426 5.34 -3.57 17.41
N LYS A 427 4.48 -3.56 18.43
CA LYS A 427 4.58 -4.37 19.64
C LYS A 427 3.52 -5.47 19.73
N THR A 428 2.36 -5.26 19.12
CA THR A 428 1.19 -6.15 19.23
C THR A 428 0.84 -6.82 17.91
N GLY A 429 1.29 -6.28 16.78
CA GLY A 429 0.86 -6.67 15.45
C GLY A 429 -0.50 -6.10 15.02
N GLU A 430 -1.25 -5.46 15.92
CA GLU A 430 -2.60 -4.97 15.58
C GLU A 430 -2.59 -3.93 14.45
N PRO A 431 -3.44 -4.09 13.40
CA PRO A 431 -3.50 -3.13 12.31
C PRO A 431 -4.04 -1.77 12.77
N ILE A 432 -3.60 -0.69 12.10
CA ILE A 432 -4.07 0.68 12.36
C ILE A 432 -5.51 0.85 11.87
N VAL A 433 -5.80 0.37 10.65
CA VAL A 433 -7.13 0.34 10.03
C VAL A 433 -7.71 -1.06 10.16
N ARG A 434 -8.88 -1.18 10.75
CA ARG A 434 -9.51 -2.47 11.10
C ARG A 434 -10.90 -2.58 10.48
N SER A 435 -11.32 -3.80 10.12
CA SER A 435 -12.73 -4.04 9.78
C SER A 435 -13.62 -3.92 11.01
N MET A 436 -14.90 -3.69 10.79
CA MET A 436 -15.91 -3.71 11.85
C MET A 436 -15.93 -5.07 12.56
N GLU A 437 -15.86 -6.17 11.81
CA GLU A 437 -15.84 -7.54 12.37
C GLU A 437 -14.58 -7.81 13.21
N TYR A 438 -13.41 -7.31 12.79
CA TYR A 438 -12.19 -7.46 13.59
C TYR A 438 -12.32 -6.82 14.98
N GLN A 439 -12.89 -5.61 15.05
CA GLN A 439 -12.98 -4.84 16.28
C GLN A 439 -14.21 -5.17 17.12
N PHE A 440 -15.31 -5.56 16.49
CA PHE A 440 -16.60 -5.85 17.14
C PHE A 440 -17.17 -7.18 16.63
N PRO A 441 -16.51 -8.32 16.95
CA PRO A 441 -16.87 -9.62 16.39
C PRO A 441 -18.26 -10.08 16.82
N GLY A 442 -18.91 -10.86 15.96
CA GLY A 442 -20.17 -11.52 16.26
C GLY A 442 -21.41 -10.62 16.23
N ASN A 443 -21.33 -9.44 15.61
CA ASN A 443 -22.43 -8.49 15.47
C ASN A 443 -23.01 -8.45 14.05
N GLY A 444 -22.61 -9.36 13.16
CA GLY A 444 -23.05 -9.37 11.77
C GLY A 444 -22.36 -8.31 10.90
N TYR A 445 -21.15 -7.91 11.26
CA TYR A 445 -20.40 -6.85 10.57
C TYR A 445 -19.43 -7.37 9.52
N GLU A 446 -19.43 -8.66 9.23
CA GLU A 446 -18.48 -9.33 8.34
C GLU A 446 -18.52 -8.76 6.91
N THR A 447 -19.69 -8.33 6.45
CA THR A 447 -19.91 -7.81 5.09
C THR A 447 -19.90 -6.28 4.99
N ILE A 448 -19.60 -5.56 6.08
CA ILE A 448 -19.47 -4.10 6.04
C ILE A 448 -18.11 -3.74 5.44
N VAL A 449 -18.09 -3.31 4.18
CA VAL A 449 -16.86 -3.03 3.41
C VAL A 449 -16.63 -1.55 3.13
N ASP A 450 -17.55 -0.67 3.50
CA ASP A 450 -17.50 0.78 3.28
C ASP A 450 -17.42 1.60 4.58
N GLN A 451 -17.13 0.91 5.69
CA GLN A 451 -16.92 1.48 7.01
C GLN A 451 -15.77 0.76 7.70
N PHE A 452 -14.94 1.47 8.44
CA PHE A 452 -13.79 0.90 9.12
C PHE A 452 -13.59 1.52 10.52
N VAL A 453 -12.71 0.91 11.29
CA VAL A 453 -12.32 1.40 12.62
C VAL A 453 -10.84 1.82 12.58
N LEU A 454 -10.57 3.04 12.99
CA LEU A 454 -9.22 3.53 13.24
C LEU A 454 -8.85 3.22 14.71
N GLY A 455 -7.91 2.31 14.88
CA GLY A 455 -7.55 1.81 16.21
C GLY A 455 -8.73 1.13 16.90
N ASP A 456 -9.00 1.52 18.15
CA ASP A 456 -10.01 0.88 19.00
C ASP A 456 -11.29 1.72 19.16
N ASP A 457 -11.23 3.01 18.80
CA ASP A 457 -12.13 4.01 19.34
C ASP A 457 -12.70 5.01 18.32
N ILE A 458 -12.40 4.87 17.02
CA ILE A 458 -12.93 5.78 15.99
C ILE A 458 -13.51 4.97 14.83
N ILE A 459 -14.80 5.11 14.61
CA ILE A 459 -15.51 4.57 13.44
C ILE A 459 -15.44 5.64 12.35
N VAL A 460 -15.10 5.23 11.13
CA VAL A 460 -15.00 6.09 9.95
C VAL A 460 -15.90 5.54 8.86
N ALA A 461 -16.79 6.37 8.37
CA ALA A 461 -17.83 6.00 7.43
C ALA A 461 -17.84 6.95 6.21
N PRO A 462 -16.85 6.84 5.29
CA PRO A 462 -16.78 7.70 4.11
C PRO A 462 -17.81 7.30 3.05
N VAL A 463 -18.13 8.25 2.17
CA VAL A 463 -18.93 7.98 0.97
C VAL A 463 -18.01 7.46 -0.12
N VAL A 464 -18.36 6.31 -0.70
CA VAL A 464 -17.61 5.66 -1.79
C VAL A 464 -18.45 5.45 -3.05
N LYS A 465 -19.68 5.96 -3.08
CA LYS A 465 -20.61 5.88 -4.22
C LYS A 465 -20.93 7.27 -4.77
N LYS A 466 -20.88 7.44 -6.09
CA LYS A 466 -21.16 8.70 -6.76
C LYS A 466 -22.59 9.19 -6.49
N GLY A 467 -22.74 10.48 -6.18
CA GLY A 467 -24.04 11.12 -5.97
C GLY A 467 -24.74 10.67 -4.69
N GLN A 468 -24.05 10.02 -3.76
CA GLN A 468 -24.60 9.62 -2.48
C GLN A 468 -24.45 10.76 -1.46
N PHE A 469 -25.58 11.28 -0.98
CA PHE A 469 -25.65 12.36 0.02
C PHE A 469 -26.34 11.94 1.32
N GLU A 470 -26.69 10.66 1.44
CA GLU A 470 -27.17 10.01 2.66
C GLU A 470 -26.53 8.62 2.75
N ARG A 471 -26.16 8.18 3.96
CA ARG A 471 -25.63 6.83 4.18
C ARG A 471 -26.09 6.25 5.50
N GLU A 472 -26.17 4.93 5.56
CA GLU A 472 -26.31 4.18 6.80
C GLU A 472 -24.95 4.06 7.47
N VAL A 473 -24.94 4.15 8.80
CA VAL A 473 -23.77 3.96 9.66
C VAL A 473 -24.13 2.98 10.76
N HIS A 474 -23.35 1.93 10.89
CA HIS A 474 -23.48 0.93 11.94
C HIS A 474 -22.66 1.38 13.15
N LEU A 475 -23.33 1.63 14.27
CA LEU A 475 -22.73 1.97 15.55
C LEU A 475 -22.82 0.76 16.49
N PRO A 476 -21.69 0.12 16.83
CA PRO A 476 -21.66 -1.01 17.76
C PRO A 476 -21.91 -0.56 19.19
N GLU A 477 -22.00 -1.50 20.11
CA GLU A 477 -22.25 -1.24 21.54
C GLU A 477 -21.33 -0.14 22.12
N GLY A 478 -21.93 0.77 22.89
CA GLY A 478 -21.27 1.90 23.54
C GLY A 478 -21.95 3.22 23.20
N ARG A 479 -21.29 4.32 23.54
CA ARG A 479 -21.72 5.68 23.16
C ARG A 479 -20.71 6.29 22.20
N TRP A 480 -21.24 7.01 21.22
CA TRP A 480 -20.46 7.52 20.09
C TRP A 480 -20.75 9.00 19.86
N LEU A 481 -19.69 9.81 19.78
CA LEU A 481 -19.75 11.24 19.46
C LEU A 481 -19.39 11.43 17.98
N SER A 482 -20.34 11.97 17.21
CA SER A 482 -20.14 12.25 15.78
C SER A 482 -19.18 13.41 15.52
N ASP A 483 -18.78 13.56 14.25
CA ASP A 483 -18.01 14.71 13.73
C ASP A 483 -18.72 16.06 13.97
N GLU A 484 -20.06 16.07 14.09
CA GLU A 484 -20.87 17.26 14.36
C GLU A 484 -21.14 17.48 15.85
N GLY A 485 -20.57 16.66 16.75
CA GLY A 485 -20.75 16.78 18.19
C GLY A 485 -22.06 16.23 18.73
N VAL A 486 -22.77 15.39 17.95
CA VAL A 486 -23.99 14.71 18.40
C VAL A 486 -23.61 13.36 19.02
N GLU A 487 -24.16 13.06 20.21
CA GLU A 487 -23.98 11.76 20.86
C GLU A 487 -25.07 10.78 20.41
N TYR A 488 -24.65 9.54 20.17
CA TYR A 488 -25.52 8.41 19.81
C TYR A 488 -25.29 7.23 20.75
N ASP A 489 -26.35 6.58 21.15
CA ASP A 489 -26.25 5.25 21.74
C ASP A 489 -25.97 4.21 20.64
N GLY A 490 -25.08 3.27 20.94
CA GLY A 490 -24.72 2.19 20.01
C GLY A 490 -25.77 1.07 19.92
N ASN A 491 -25.37 -0.07 19.30
CA ASN A 491 -26.26 -1.17 18.90
C ASN A 491 -27.38 -0.69 17.94
N THR A 492 -27.06 0.23 17.05
CA THR A 492 -28.03 0.83 16.14
C THR A 492 -27.42 1.09 14.76
N VAL A 493 -28.29 1.21 13.78
CA VAL A 493 -27.97 1.74 12.46
C VAL A 493 -28.64 3.08 12.33
N ILE A 494 -27.87 4.10 12.03
CA ILE A 494 -28.37 5.47 11.81
C ILE A 494 -28.22 5.86 10.35
N THR A 495 -29.08 6.75 9.88
CA THR A 495 -28.95 7.35 8.54
C THR A 495 -28.47 8.79 8.69
N GLU A 496 -27.33 9.08 8.07
CA GLU A 496 -26.68 10.38 8.12
C GLU A 496 -26.76 11.11 6.77
N LYS A 497 -26.99 12.42 6.83
CA LYS A 497 -26.79 13.29 5.68
C LYS A 497 -25.31 13.56 5.51
N VAL A 498 -24.80 13.38 4.30
CA VAL A 498 -23.37 13.49 3.97
C VAL A 498 -23.17 14.44 2.79
N PRO A 499 -23.40 15.74 2.97
CA PRO A 499 -23.07 16.73 1.94
C PRO A 499 -21.60 16.60 1.53
N LEU A 500 -21.24 17.20 0.42
CA LEU A 500 -19.91 16.98 -0.19
C LEU A 500 -18.74 17.40 0.74
N ASP A 501 -18.98 18.35 1.61
CA ASP A 501 -18.00 18.86 2.58
C ASP A 501 -17.99 18.14 3.93
N ARG A 502 -18.73 17.01 4.07
CA ARG A 502 -18.79 16.21 5.31
C ARG A 502 -18.23 14.79 5.14
N LEU A 503 -17.37 14.38 6.06
CA LEU A 503 -16.99 12.99 6.35
C LEU A 503 -17.59 12.57 7.68
N CYS A 504 -18.39 11.52 7.70
CA CYS A 504 -18.90 10.95 8.93
C CYS A 504 -17.82 10.12 9.65
N TYR A 505 -17.52 10.49 10.88
CA TYR A 505 -16.73 9.67 11.80
C TYR A 505 -17.21 9.85 13.23
N TYR A 506 -17.00 8.82 14.06
CA TYR A 506 -17.55 8.75 15.40
C TYR A 506 -16.45 8.34 16.39
N LYS A 507 -16.30 9.09 17.46
CA LYS A 507 -15.37 8.80 18.55
C LYS A 507 -16.11 8.10 19.68
N LYS A 508 -15.56 7.02 20.21
CA LYS A 508 -16.12 6.35 21.38
C LYS A 508 -16.05 7.28 22.58
N VAL A 509 -17.21 7.51 23.24
CA VAL A 509 -17.28 8.25 24.49
C VAL A 509 -16.83 7.32 25.62
N LYS A 510 -15.92 7.80 26.47
CA LYS A 510 -15.38 7.03 27.59
C LYS A 510 -16.37 6.93 28.75
#